data_91d902d5fcb66f5e9cbcada2052d2c16
#
_entry.id   91d902d5fcb66f5e9cbcada2052d2c16
#
_cell.length_a   1.000
_cell.length_b   1.000
_cell.length_c   1.000
_cell.angle_alpha   90.00
_cell.angle_beta   90.00
_cell.angle_gamma   90.00
#
_symmetry.space_group_name_H-M   'P 1'
#
loop_
_entity.id
_entity.type
_entity.pdbx_description
1 polymer ?
#
loop_
_entity_poly.entity_id
_entity_poly.type
_entity_poly.pdbx_seq_one_letter_code
_entity_poly.pdbx_strand_id
1 'polypeptide(L)'
;MTATDVALFPFADYWWFYLAFTAAVLLLLVLDLGLFHRKAHTVSFTEAGTWTFVWAAMAMAFCFGLYQYSLWAFPQDPRLMAIPGFNTAAAAKQVALEFLTGYVLEESLSVDNMFVFVVVFGFFGIPQQYQHRVLFFGIIGALLFRAIFIALGSALLHFQWMILVFGGILIVTGIKMMFSSDEAIDPETNKILRLVKRFLPITNTLHGSHFFHIENGKRYGTPLLLCLVFLEMTDILFAVDSVPAIFGVTQEPLIVFSSNIFAILGLRSLFFLLAGAVHLFHLLKYGLSVVLIFVGLKMAWLNSFFNGHFPILLSLAIILGVIGASIVLSLVFPKKPDEEPAV
;
A
#
# COMPACT_ATOMS: atom_id res chain seq x y z
N MET A 1 33.20 8.30 5.24
CA MET A 1 31.93 7.85 4.67
C MET A 1 31.81 6.38 4.99
N THR A 2 30.81 6.02 5.76
CA THR A 2 30.48 4.61 5.99
C THR A 2 29.67 4.10 4.78
N ALA A 3 29.65 2.79 4.52
CA ALA A 3 28.88 2.19 3.42
C ALA A 3 27.39 2.55 3.42
N THR A 4 26.92 3.12 4.52
CA THR A 4 25.54 3.49 4.80
C THR A 4 25.18 4.92 4.39
N ASP A 5 26.17 5.75 4.04
CA ASP A 5 25.94 7.16 3.66
C ASP A 5 25.82 7.33 2.12
N VAL A 6 26.02 6.26 1.35
CA VAL A 6 26.00 6.30 -0.12
C VAL A 6 24.75 5.64 -0.64
N ALA A 7 23.91 6.41 -1.36
CA ALA A 7 22.73 5.84 -2.03
C ALA A 7 23.15 4.78 -3.06
N LEU A 8 22.58 3.57 -2.94
CA LEU A 8 22.84 2.46 -3.85
C LEU A 8 22.27 2.73 -5.25
N PHE A 9 21.11 3.43 -5.30
CA PHE A 9 20.40 3.77 -6.52
C PHE A 9 20.11 5.27 -6.60
N PRO A 10 21.13 6.13 -6.80
CA PRO A 10 20.90 7.57 -6.86
C PRO A 10 19.99 7.94 -8.03
N PHE A 11 19.06 8.84 -7.80
CA PHE A 11 18.06 9.24 -8.79
C PHE A 11 18.69 9.76 -10.09
N ALA A 12 19.80 10.48 -10.01
CA ALA A 12 20.48 11.01 -11.19
C ALA A 12 20.90 9.93 -12.20
N ASP A 13 21.29 8.75 -11.72
CA ASP A 13 21.75 7.63 -12.55
C ASP A 13 20.61 6.65 -12.90
N TYR A 14 19.54 6.63 -12.07
CA TYR A 14 18.45 5.66 -12.18
C TYR A 14 17.09 6.27 -12.58
N TRP A 15 17.01 7.55 -12.99
CA TRP A 15 15.76 8.20 -13.41
C TRP A 15 15.03 7.44 -14.53
N TRP A 16 15.79 6.82 -15.44
CA TRP A 16 15.26 6.00 -16.52
C TRP A 16 14.52 4.77 -16.00
N PHE A 17 14.96 4.21 -14.87
CA PHE A 17 14.31 3.07 -14.24
C PHE A 17 12.90 3.44 -13.76
N TYR A 18 12.78 4.59 -13.08
CA TYR A 18 11.47 5.07 -12.62
C TYR A 18 10.52 5.27 -13.80
N LEU A 19 11.01 5.82 -14.92
CA LEU A 19 10.22 6.02 -16.14
C LEU A 19 9.83 4.67 -16.77
N ALA A 20 10.79 3.79 -16.99
CA ALA A 20 10.56 2.47 -17.60
C ALA A 20 9.64 1.59 -16.73
N PHE A 21 9.87 1.59 -15.42
CA PHE A 21 9.05 0.85 -14.47
C PHE A 21 7.61 1.38 -14.43
N THR A 22 7.43 2.69 -14.35
CA THR A 22 6.10 3.31 -14.39
C THR A 22 5.38 3.02 -15.72
N ALA A 23 6.09 3.11 -16.85
CA ALA A 23 5.53 2.78 -18.16
C ALA A 23 5.11 1.30 -18.24
N ALA A 24 5.92 0.38 -17.71
CA ALA A 24 5.58 -1.04 -17.65
C ALA A 24 4.35 -1.29 -16.77
N VAL A 25 4.26 -0.65 -15.61
CA VAL A 25 3.10 -0.73 -14.70
C VAL A 25 1.84 -0.21 -15.38
N LEU A 26 1.90 0.97 -16.00
CA LEU A 26 0.75 1.53 -16.74
C LEU A 26 0.33 0.63 -17.89
N LEU A 27 1.30 0.04 -18.63
CA LEU A 27 1.00 -0.93 -19.68
C LEU A 27 0.28 -2.16 -19.11
N LEU A 28 0.76 -2.71 -18.00
CA LEU A 28 0.12 -3.85 -17.32
C LEU A 28 -1.31 -3.51 -16.89
N LEU A 29 -1.55 -2.31 -16.33
CA LEU A 29 -2.88 -1.86 -15.96
C LEU A 29 -3.81 -1.71 -17.19
N VAL A 30 -3.30 -1.16 -18.29
CA VAL A 30 -4.06 -1.04 -19.55
C VAL A 30 -4.39 -2.42 -20.13
N LEU A 31 -3.46 -3.35 -20.09
CA LEU A 31 -3.69 -4.74 -20.55
C LEU A 31 -4.71 -5.44 -19.65
N ASP A 32 -4.61 -5.27 -18.34
CA ASP A 32 -5.55 -5.82 -17.38
C ASP A 32 -6.99 -5.32 -17.63
N LEU A 33 -7.19 -4.02 -17.81
CA LEU A 33 -8.51 -3.45 -18.14
C LEU A 33 -8.98 -3.79 -19.57
N GLY A 34 -8.06 -3.75 -20.53
CA GLY A 34 -8.40 -3.87 -21.95
C GLY A 34 -8.64 -5.30 -22.42
N LEU A 35 -7.93 -6.28 -21.87
CA LEU A 35 -7.99 -7.68 -22.30
C LEU A 35 -8.82 -8.55 -21.35
N PHE A 36 -8.63 -8.41 -20.04
CA PHE A 36 -9.18 -9.34 -19.07
C PHE A 36 -10.53 -8.90 -18.48
N HIS A 37 -10.82 -7.59 -18.47
CA HIS A 37 -12.00 -7.06 -17.77
C HIS A 37 -12.86 -6.12 -18.62
N ARG A 38 -13.01 -6.43 -19.93
CA ARG A 38 -13.82 -5.63 -20.88
C ARG A 38 -15.30 -5.53 -20.52
N LYS A 39 -15.87 -6.55 -19.84
CA LYS A 39 -17.29 -6.57 -19.44
C LYS A 39 -17.38 -6.57 -17.92
N ALA A 40 -18.31 -5.80 -17.39
CA ALA A 40 -18.64 -5.84 -15.98
C ALA A 40 -19.15 -7.25 -15.62
N HIS A 41 -18.41 -7.98 -14.79
CA HIS A 41 -18.78 -9.29 -14.26
C HIS A 41 -18.42 -9.36 -12.78
N THR A 42 -19.01 -10.31 -12.08
CA THR A 42 -18.64 -10.60 -10.69
C THR A 42 -17.39 -11.46 -10.68
N VAL A 43 -16.33 -10.98 -10.04
CA VAL A 43 -15.07 -11.71 -9.91
C VAL A 43 -15.27 -12.90 -8.98
N SER A 44 -14.93 -14.11 -9.44
CA SER A 44 -15.02 -15.31 -8.61
C SER A 44 -13.85 -15.40 -7.63
N PHE A 45 -14.03 -16.15 -6.52
CA PHE A 45 -12.96 -16.38 -5.53
C PHE A 45 -11.71 -17.00 -6.16
N THR A 46 -11.90 -17.97 -7.05
CA THR A 46 -10.79 -18.64 -7.76
C THR A 46 -10.03 -17.67 -8.68
N GLU A 47 -10.75 -16.81 -9.40
CA GLU A 47 -10.18 -15.78 -10.26
C GLU A 47 -9.37 -14.77 -9.43
N ALA A 48 -9.95 -14.26 -8.35
CA ALA A 48 -9.29 -13.34 -7.42
C ALA A 48 -8.01 -13.97 -6.83
N GLY A 49 -8.08 -15.23 -6.37
CA GLY A 49 -6.93 -15.97 -5.84
C GLY A 49 -5.83 -16.17 -6.87
N THR A 50 -6.20 -16.52 -8.11
CA THR A 50 -5.24 -16.68 -9.20
C THR A 50 -4.49 -15.38 -9.49
N TRP A 51 -5.22 -14.26 -9.60
CA TRP A 51 -4.59 -12.96 -9.84
C TRP A 51 -3.75 -12.48 -8.67
N THR A 52 -4.18 -12.71 -7.42
CA THR A 52 -3.37 -12.41 -6.23
C THR A 52 -2.05 -13.19 -6.27
N PHE A 53 -2.10 -14.48 -6.62
CA PHE A 53 -0.89 -15.29 -6.77
C PHE A 53 0.01 -14.78 -7.91
N VAL A 54 -0.57 -14.40 -9.05
CA VAL A 54 0.19 -13.86 -10.19
C VAL A 54 0.93 -12.57 -9.80
N TRP A 55 0.27 -11.63 -9.13
CA TRP A 55 0.89 -10.40 -8.68
C TRP A 55 2.00 -10.65 -7.66
N ALA A 56 1.77 -11.53 -6.69
CA ALA A 56 2.79 -11.93 -5.72
C ALA A 56 3.99 -12.61 -6.42
N ALA A 57 3.76 -13.49 -7.38
CA ALA A 57 4.83 -14.13 -8.15
C ALA A 57 5.62 -13.10 -8.98
N MET A 58 4.97 -12.11 -9.57
CA MET A 58 5.63 -11.02 -10.29
C MET A 58 6.49 -10.17 -9.34
N ALA A 59 6.00 -9.85 -8.14
CA ALA A 59 6.77 -9.15 -7.11
C ALA A 59 8.03 -9.96 -6.70
N MET A 60 7.89 -11.28 -6.52
CA MET A 60 9.02 -12.15 -6.21
C MET A 60 10.02 -12.25 -7.38
N ALA A 61 9.53 -12.34 -8.62
CA ALA A 61 10.37 -12.32 -9.82
C ALA A 61 11.14 -10.99 -9.94
N PHE A 62 10.48 -9.88 -9.66
CA PHE A 62 11.13 -8.57 -9.62
C PHE A 62 12.17 -8.48 -8.50
N CYS A 63 11.86 -8.96 -7.30
CA CYS A 63 12.80 -9.03 -6.17
C CYS A 63 14.07 -9.81 -6.55
N PHE A 64 13.89 -10.96 -7.20
CA PHE A 64 15.02 -11.76 -7.71
C PHE A 64 15.78 -11.02 -8.81
N GLY A 65 15.08 -10.37 -9.74
CA GLY A 65 15.68 -9.55 -10.79
C GLY A 65 16.50 -8.39 -10.23
N LEU A 66 15.97 -7.71 -9.20
CA LEU A 66 16.65 -6.62 -8.50
C LEU A 66 17.92 -7.12 -7.79
N TYR A 67 17.86 -8.29 -7.16
CA TYR A 67 19.03 -8.96 -6.58
C TYR A 67 20.12 -9.23 -7.62
N GLN A 68 19.75 -9.84 -8.74
CA GLN A 68 20.70 -10.18 -9.81
C GLN A 68 21.28 -8.92 -10.48
N TYR A 69 20.44 -7.92 -10.72
CA TYR A 69 20.87 -6.63 -11.23
C TYR A 69 21.88 -5.95 -10.30
N SER A 70 21.63 -5.96 -9.00
CA SER A 70 22.54 -5.40 -7.99
C SER A 70 23.89 -6.13 -7.98
N LEU A 71 23.89 -7.46 -8.08
CA LEU A 71 25.13 -8.25 -8.18
C LEU A 71 25.94 -7.88 -9.43
N TRP A 72 25.30 -7.54 -10.53
CA TRP A 72 25.94 -7.14 -11.76
C TRP A 72 26.38 -5.67 -11.75
N ALA A 73 25.51 -4.75 -11.28
CA ALA A 73 25.73 -3.31 -11.38
C ALA A 73 26.71 -2.76 -10.31
N PHE A 74 26.62 -3.22 -9.07
CA PHE A 74 27.43 -2.67 -7.97
C PHE A 74 28.95 -2.80 -8.16
N PRO A 75 29.50 -3.91 -8.69
CA PRO A 75 30.92 -3.98 -8.99
C PRO A 75 31.41 -3.00 -10.06
N GLN A 76 30.49 -2.51 -10.89
CA GLN A 76 30.78 -1.56 -11.98
C GLN A 76 30.65 -0.11 -11.53
N ASP A 77 30.14 0.15 -10.34
CA ASP A 77 29.98 1.49 -9.79
C ASP A 77 31.25 1.94 -9.04
N PRO A 78 32.02 2.90 -9.59
CA PRO A 78 33.24 3.37 -8.95
C PRO A 78 32.99 3.99 -7.55
N ARG A 79 31.79 4.54 -7.31
CA ARG A 79 31.44 5.16 -6.02
C ARG A 79 31.35 4.10 -4.92
N LEU A 80 30.72 2.95 -5.23
CA LEU A 80 30.58 1.84 -4.29
C LEU A 80 31.92 1.12 -4.08
N MET A 81 32.68 0.94 -5.15
CA MET A 81 34.00 0.28 -5.08
C MET A 81 35.07 1.13 -4.37
N ALA A 82 34.88 2.45 -4.26
CA ALA A 82 35.72 3.31 -3.47
C ALA A 82 35.53 3.19 -1.94
N ILE A 83 34.46 2.51 -1.50
CA ILE A 83 34.15 2.31 -0.08
C ILE A 83 35.00 1.15 0.45
N PRO A 84 35.88 1.36 1.45
CA PRO A 84 36.68 0.28 2.02
C PRO A 84 35.80 -0.83 2.60
N GLY A 85 36.02 -2.09 2.14
CA GLY A 85 35.29 -3.25 2.63
C GLY A 85 33.85 -3.39 2.08
N PHE A 86 33.45 -2.65 1.03
CA PHE A 86 32.16 -2.84 0.40
C PHE A 86 31.99 -4.28 -0.11
N ASN A 87 30.92 -4.92 0.34
CA ASN A 87 30.59 -6.29 -0.06
C ASN A 87 29.37 -6.30 -0.96
N THR A 88 29.58 -6.47 -2.26
CA THR A 88 28.54 -6.47 -3.29
C THR A 88 27.44 -7.51 -3.00
N ALA A 89 27.82 -8.74 -2.61
CA ALA A 89 26.85 -9.80 -2.38
C ALA A 89 25.96 -9.49 -1.15
N ALA A 90 26.57 -8.95 -0.09
CA ALA A 90 25.84 -8.50 1.10
C ALA A 90 24.89 -7.35 0.78
N ALA A 91 25.34 -6.35 0.01
CA ALA A 91 24.53 -5.20 -0.41
C ALA A 91 23.38 -5.64 -1.32
N ALA A 92 23.61 -6.50 -2.31
CA ALA A 92 22.57 -7.02 -3.18
C ALA A 92 21.51 -7.84 -2.39
N LYS A 93 21.96 -8.67 -1.43
CA LYS A 93 21.05 -9.40 -0.54
C LYS A 93 20.21 -8.44 0.32
N GLN A 94 20.82 -7.37 0.83
CA GLN A 94 20.12 -6.36 1.61
C GLN A 94 19.03 -5.68 0.80
N VAL A 95 19.31 -5.24 -0.45
CA VAL A 95 18.35 -4.66 -1.39
C VAL A 95 17.13 -5.57 -1.59
N ALA A 96 17.37 -6.87 -1.84
CA ALA A 96 16.28 -7.84 -2.02
C ALA A 96 15.42 -8.00 -0.75
N LEU A 97 16.06 -8.05 0.43
CA LEU A 97 15.36 -8.15 1.70
C LEU A 97 14.59 -6.88 2.05
N GLU A 98 15.12 -5.71 1.74
CA GLU A 98 14.44 -4.44 1.93
C GLU A 98 13.21 -4.34 1.03
N PHE A 99 13.33 -4.73 -0.25
CA PHE A 99 12.19 -4.81 -1.16
C PHE A 99 11.12 -5.76 -0.63
N LEU A 100 11.50 -6.98 -0.26
CA LEU A 100 10.57 -7.98 0.25
C LEU A 100 9.89 -7.50 1.53
N THR A 101 10.65 -6.90 2.46
CA THR A 101 10.09 -6.38 3.71
C THR A 101 9.12 -5.23 3.44
N GLY A 102 9.47 -4.30 2.55
CA GLY A 102 8.60 -3.21 2.13
C GLY A 102 7.31 -3.71 1.45
N TYR A 103 7.43 -4.71 0.57
CA TYR A 103 6.29 -5.34 -0.09
C TYR A 103 5.35 -6.00 0.93
N VAL A 104 5.87 -6.83 1.84
CA VAL A 104 5.06 -7.51 2.86
C VAL A 104 4.40 -6.51 3.81
N LEU A 105 5.13 -5.47 4.21
CA LEU A 105 4.59 -4.41 5.07
C LEU A 105 3.43 -3.70 4.40
N GLU A 106 3.60 -3.27 3.15
CA GLU A 106 2.57 -2.55 2.40
C GLU A 106 1.36 -3.43 2.10
N GLU A 107 1.58 -4.69 1.69
CA GLU A 107 0.50 -5.66 1.45
C GLU A 107 -0.33 -5.86 2.72
N SER A 108 0.34 -5.94 3.87
CA SER A 108 -0.31 -6.11 5.17
C SER A 108 -1.15 -4.90 5.59
N LEU A 109 -0.61 -3.69 5.39
CA LEU A 109 -1.35 -2.43 5.63
C LEU A 109 -2.52 -2.29 4.65
N SER A 110 -2.35 -2.75 3.41
CA SER A 110 -3.39 -2.73 2.39
C SER A 110 -4.58 -3.63 2.75
N VAL A 111 -4.37 -4.74 3.46
CA VAL A 111 -5.48 -5.59 3.95
C VAL A 111 -6.40 -4.81 4.89
N ASP A 112 -5.85 -3.99 5.79
CA ASP A 112 -6.67 -3.14 6.68
C ASP A 112 -7.49 -2.11 5.88
N ASN A 113 -6.88 -1.52 4.84
CA ASN A 113 -7.58 -0.58 3.95
C ASN A 113 -8.80 -1.22 3.25
N MET A 114 -8.78 -2.53 3.01
CA MET A 114 -9.89 -3.25 2.36
C MET A 114 -11.15 -3.29 3.22
N PHE A 115 -11.03 -3.28 4.56
CA PHE A 115 -12.20 -3.15 5.44
C PHE A 115 -12.96 -1.85 5.15
N VAL A 116 -12.23 -0.75 5.01
CA VAL A 116 -12.82 0.54 4.66
C VAL A 116 -13.47 0.48 3.28
N PHE A 117 -12.83 -0.15 2.31
CA PHE A 117 -13.39 -0.28 0.96
C PHE A 117 -14.70 -1.08 0.96
N VAL A 118 -14.80 -2.18 1.70
CA VAL A 118 -16.03 -2.97 1.83
C VAL A 118 -17.16 -2.10 2.41
N VAL A 119 -16.89 -1.38 3.50
CA VAL A 119 -17.87 -0.49 4.15
C VAL A 119 -18.30 0.62 3.20
N VAL A 120 -17.36 1.23 2.49
CA VAL A 120 -17.64 2.33 1.54
C VAL A 120 -18.49 1.85 0.37
N PHE A 121 -18.17 0.70 -0.22
CA PHE A 121 -19.01 0.13 -1.28
C PHE A 121 -20.42 -0.20 -0.80
N GLY A 122 -20.55 -0.73 0.43
CA GLY A 122 -21.85 -0.99 1.07
C GLY A 122 -22.64 0.30 1.28
N PHE A 123 -22.01 1.34 1.83
CA PHE A 123 -22.64 2.65 2.08
C PHE A 123 -23.16 3.33 0.80
N PHE A 124 -22.36 3.33 -0.27
CA PHE A 124 -22.81 3.91 -1.56
C PHE A 124 -23.68 2.97 -2.37
N GLY A 125 -23.96 1.76 -1.87
CA GLY A 125 -24.78 0.76 -2.57
C GLY A 125 -24.22 0.35 -3.92
N ILE A 126 -22.88 0.26 -4.06
CA ILE A 126 -22.21 -0.06 -5.32
C ILE A 126 -22.27 -1.58 -5.57
N PRO A 127 -23.02 -2.04 -6.60
CA PRO A 127 -23.07 -3.45 -6.95
C PRO A 127 -21.69 -4.01 -7.28
N GLN A 128 -21.44 -5.26 -6.91
CA GLN A 128 -20.14 -5.94 -7.07
C GLN A 128 -19.57 -5.84 -8.50
N GLN A 129 -20.42 -5.92 -9.51
CA GLN A 129 -20.04 -5.80 -10.91
C GLN A 129 -19.44 -4.43 -11.29
N TYR A 130 -19.69 -3.37 -10.50
CA TYR A 130 -19.15 -2.02 -10.75
C TYR A 130 -17.96 -1.67 -9.83
N GLN A 131 -17.77 -2.41 -8.73
CA GLN A 131 -16.67 -2.19 -7.78
C GLN A 131 -15.31 -2.29 -8.47
N HIS A 132 -15.16 -3.24 -9.41
CA HIS A 132 -13.97 -3.42 -10.22
C HIS A 132 -13.53 -2.11 -10.93
N ARG A 133 -14.49 -1.36 -11.49
CA ARG A 133 -14.20 -0.12 -12.19
C ARG A 133 -13.76 0.99 -11.23
N VAL A 134 -14.39 1.08 -10.07
CA VAL A 134 -14.00 2.05 -9.03
C VAL A 134 -12.59 1.74 -8.53
N LEU A 135 -12.31 0.47 -8.20
CA LEU A 135 -10.98 0.04 -7.75
C LEU A 135 -9.89 0.27 -8.80
N PHE A 136 -10.20 0.09 -10.10
CA PHE A 136 -9.23 0.35 -11.16
C PHE A 136 -8.80 1.83 -11.21
N PHE A 137 -9.76 2.75 -11.20
CA PHE A 137 -9.44 4.18 -11.17
C PHE A 137 -8.82 4.59 -9.83
N GLY A 138 -9.24 3.95 -8.73
CA GLY A 138 -8.62 4.10 -7.42
C GLY A 138 -7.14 3.71 -7.43
N ILE A 139 -6.76 2.62 -8.09
CA ILE A 139 -5.34 2.23 -8.23
C ILE A 139 -4.54 3.30 -8.97
N ILE A 140 -5.10 3.91 -10.03
CA ILE A 140 -4.39 4.96 -10.77
C ILE A 140 -4.16 6.19 -9.88
N GLY A 141 -5.16 6.60 -9.11
CA GLY A 141 -5.03 7.69 -8.14
C GLY A 141 -4.04 7.35 -7.04
N ALA A 142 -4.15 6.14 -6.45
CA ALA A 142 -3.23 5.65 -5.45
C ALA A 142 -1.77 5.66 -5.93
N LEU A 143 -1.49 5.21 -7.16
CA LEU A 143 -0.16 5.26 -7.77
C LEU A 143 0.38 6.70 -7.85
N LEU A 144 -0.46 7.64 -8.28
CA LEU A 144 -0.09 9.05 -8.39
C LEU A 144 0.22 9.64 -7.01
N PHE A 145 -0.70 9.50 -6.05
CA PHE A 145 -0.51 10.05 -4.72
C PHE A 145 0.69 9.43 -4.00
N ARG A 146 0.89 8.12 -4.09
CA ARG A 146 2.05 7.46 -3.50
C ARG A 146 3.36 7.88 -4.13
N ALA A 147 3.43 8.07 -5.45
CA ALA A 147 4.61 8.61 -6.11
C ALA A 147 4.94 10.01 -5.55
N ILE A 148 3.94 10.87 -5.34
CA ILE A 148 4.12 12.20 -4.74
C ILE A 148 4.59 12.07 -3.28
N PHE A 149 3.93 11.23 -2.47
CA PHE A 149 4.31 11.06 -1.05
C PHE A 149 5.69 10.45 -0.88
N ILE A 150 6.09 9.50 -1.75
CA ILE A 150 7.43 8.90 -1.73
C ILE A 150 8.48 9.94 -2.12
N ALA A 151 8.23 10.75 -3.16
CA ALA A 151 9.14 11.82 -3.56
C ALA A 151 9.31 12.87 -2.45
N LEU A 152 8.21 13.31 -1.82
CA LEU A 152 8.23 14.23 -0.69
C LEU A 152 8.90 13.60 0.54
N GLY A 153 8.57 12.35 0.87
CA GLY A 153 9.16 11.63 2.00
C GLY A 153 10.67 11.46 1.84
N SER A 154 11.12 11.08 0.64
CA SER A 154 12.54 10.98 0.31
C SER A 154 13.27 12.32 0.47
N ALA A 155 12.67 13.42 -0.01
CA ALA A 155 13.24 14.76 0.16
C ALA A 155 13.29 15.18 1.64
N LEU A 156 12.28 14.84 2.43
CA LEU A 156 12.20 15.16 3.86
C LEU A 156 13.22 14.38 4.70
N LEU A 157 13.54 13.13 4.31
CA LEU A 157 14.51 12.29 5.02
C LEU A 157 15.95 12.81 4.96
N HIS A 158 16.25 13.77 4.09
CA HIS A 158 17.54 14.48 4.13
C HIS A 158 17.72 15.27 5.44
N PHE A 159 16.63 15.57 6.16
CA PHE A 159 16.68 16.20 7.47
C PHE A 159 16.61 15.11 8.57
N GLN A 160 17.69 14.93 9.32
CA GLN A 160 17.78 13.86 10.34
C GLN A 160 16.63 13.88 11.37
N TRP A 161 16.12 15.08 11.72
CA TRP A 161 14.99 15.20 12.65
C TRP A 161 13.67 14.64 12.09
N MET A 162 13.53 14.55 10.74
CA MET A 162 12.34 13.97 10.11
C MET A 162 12.21 12.47 10.38
N ILE A 163 13.33 11.78 10.58
CA ILE A 163 13.30 10.35 10.98
C ILE A 163 12.57 10.19 12.32
N LEU A 164 12.82 11.11 13.27
CA LEU A 164 12.11 11.10 14.56
C LEU A 164 10.63 11.47 14.42
N VAL A 165 10.30 12.42 13.53
CA VAL A 165 8.91 12.79 13.23
C VAL A 165 8.17 11.61 12.62
N PHE A 166 8.73 10.96 11.61
CA PHE A 166 8.12 9.78 10.99
C PHE A 166 7.98 8.63 11.99
N GLY A 167 9.02 8.32 12.76
CA GLY A 167 8.94 7.34 13.82
C GLY A 167 7.86 7.67 14.85
N GLY A 168 7.74 8.94 15.24
CA GLY A 168 6.69 9.43 16.14
C GLY A 168 5.28 9.29 15.56
N ILE A 169 5.09 9.63 14.29
CA ILE A 169 3.82 9.44 13.59
C ILE A 169 3.43 7.96 13.64
N LEU A 170 4.32 7.05 13.28
CA LEU A 170 4.04 5.61 13.27
C LEU A 170 3.66 5.08 14.66
N ILE A 171 4.37 5.50 15.72
CA ILE A 171 4.05 5.09 17.10
C ILE A 171 2.66 5.59 17.50
N VAL A 172 2.37 6.87 17.24
CA VAL A 172 1.07 7.47 17.60
C VAL A 172 -0.05 6.80 16.79
N THR A 173 0.13 6.58 15.49
CA THR A 173 -0.85 5.89 14.64
C THR A 173 -1.07 4.46 15.11
N GLY A 174 0.00 3.69 15.37
CA GLY A 174 -0.11 2.33 15.89
C GLY A 174 -0.84 2.26 17.23
N ILE A 175 -0.54 3.16 18.16
CA ILE A 175 -1.26 3.25 19.44
C ILE A 175 -2.73 3.63 19.22
N LYS A 176 -3.01 4.66 18.43
CA LYS A 176 -4.38 5.07 18.10
C LYS A 176 -5.17 3.93 17.46
N MET A 177 -4.59 3.23 16.49
CA MET A 177 -5.20 2.08 15.81
C MET A 177 -5.51 0.94 16.76
N MET A 178 -4.65 0.67 17.76
CA MET A 178 -4.85 -0.37 18.77
C MET A 178 -6.08 -0.12 19.64
N PHE A 179 -6.34 1.15 20.00
CA PHE A 179 -7.43 1.54 20.90
C PHE A 179 -8.63 2.17 20.20
N SER A 180 -8.57 2.38 18.91
CA SER A 180 -9.71 2.91 18.14
C SER A 180 -10.81 1.86 18.06
N SER A 181 -12.06 2.25 18.28
CA SER A 181 -13.22 1.42 17.94
C SER A 181 -13.30 1.21 16.43
N ASP A 182 -13.89 0.10 16.01
CA ASP A 182 -14.12 -0.21 14.58
C ASP A 182 -15.25 0.66 13.99
N GLU A 183 -15.40 1.90 14.47
CA GLU A 183 -16.37 2.83 13.91
C GLU A 183 -16.00 3.13 12.46
N ALA A 184 -16.86 2.67 11.57
CA ALA A 184 -16.75 2.97 10.15
C ALA A 184 -16.74 4.49 9.95
N ILE A 185 -15.82 4.97 9.11
CA ILE A 185 -15.81 6.38 8.71
C ILE A 185 -17.16 6.69 8.06
N ASP A 186 -17.98 7.53 8.71
CA ASP A 186 -19.28 7.91 8.18
C ASP A 186 -19.13 8.88 6.98
N PRO A 187 -19.46 8.43 5.76
CA PRO A 187 -19.33 9.28 4.58
C PRO A 187 -20.27 10.50 4.61
N GLU A 188 -21.39 10.47 5.35
CA GLU A 188 -22.33 11.60 5.40
C GLU A 188 -21.75 12.79 6.14
N THR A 189 -20.94 12.53 7.17
CA THR A 189 -20.27 13.58 7.94
C THR A 189 -19.01 14.12 7.29
N ASN A 190 -18.56 13.47 6.21
CA ASN A 190 -17.30 13.82 5.55
C ASN A 190 -17.39 15.18 4.85
N LYS A 191 -16.52 16.11 5.28
CA LYS A 191 -16.49 17.50 4.77
C LYS A 191 -16.14 17.57 3.28
N ILE A 192 -15.33 16.63 2.77
CA ILE A 192 -14.89 16.66 1.37
C ILE A 192 -15.99 16.14 0.47
N LEU A 193 -16.71 15.09 0.83
CA LEU A 193 -17.90 14.69 0.07
C LEU A 193 -18.95 15.80 0.02
N ARG A 194 -19.12 16.53 1.12
CA ARG A 194 -19.99 17.72 1.15
C ARG A 194 -19.48 18.80 0.20
N LEU A 195 -18.16 19.00 0.12
CA LEU A 195 -17.54 19.94 -0.81
C LEU A 195 -17.77 19.51 -2.26
N VAL A 196 -17.54 18.23 -2.59
CA VAL A 196 -17.79 17.69 -3.95
C VAL A 196 -19.24 17.87 -4.36
N LYS A 197 -20.20 17.53 -3.48
CA LYS A 197 -21.64 17.74 -3.71
C LYS A 197 -22.02 19.23 -3.91
N ARG A 198 -21.22 20.16 -3.38
CA ARG A 198 -21.43 21.60 -3.56
C ARG A 198 -21.02 22.09 -4.95
N PHE A 199 -19.94 21.52 -5.51
CA PHE A 199 -19.40 21.93 -6.81
C PHE A 199 -19.94 21.13 -7.98
N LEU A 200 -20.40 19.91 -7.75
CA LEU A 200 -20.92 19.02 -8.78
C LEU A 200 -22.28 18.47 -8.33
N PRO A 201 -23.36 18.73 -9.10
CA PRO A 201 -24.64 18.10 -8.83
C PRO A 201 -24.51 16.59 -9.00
N ILE A 202 -25.05 15.85 -8.03
CA ILE A 202 -24.96 14.39 -7.96
C ILE A 202 -26.34 13.78 -8.18
N THR A 203 -26.43 12.74 -9.02
CA THR A 203 -27.64 11.92 -9.13
C THR A 203 -27.73 10.94 -7.96
N ASN A 204 -28.94 10.63 -7.52
CA ASN A 204 -29.18 9.63 -6.49
C ASN A 204 -29.21 8.20 -7.05
N THR A 205 -29.19 8.05 -8.37
CA THR A 205 -29.29 6.77 -9.06
C THR A 205 -27.99 6.40 -9.77
N LEU A 206 -27.69 5.09 -9.82
CA LEU A 206 -26.61 4.55 -10.61
C LEU A 206 -27.00 4.54 -12.09
N HIS A 207 -26.12 5.04 -12.94
CA HIS A 207 -26.25 5.00 -14.40
C HIS A 207 -25.24 4.00 -15.00
N GLY A 208 -25.47 2.71 -14.77
CA GLY A 208 -24.54 1.65 -15.13
C GLY A 208 -23.19 1.86 -14.46
N SER A 209 -22.11 1.67 -15.20
CA SER A 209 -20.73 1.84 -14.71
C SER A 209 -20.15 3.25 -14.94
N HIS A 210 -20.99 4.26 -15.21
CA HIS A 210 -20.52 5.61 -15.55
C HIS A 210 -20.32 6.47 -14.31
N PHE A 211 -19.21 7.20 -14.25
CA PHE A 211 -18.94 8.20 -13.20
C PHE A 211 -19.69 9.50 -13.40
N PHE A 212 -20.07 9.80 -14.64
CA PHE A 212 -20.82 10.99 -15.01
C PHE A 212 -22.02 10.60 -15.85
N HIS A 213 -23.11 11.34 -15.66
CA HIS A 213 -24.35 11.25 -16.43
C HIS A 213 -24.72 12.62 -16.97
N ILE A 214 -25.27 12.68 -18.18
CA ILE A 214 -25.75 13.92 -18.78
C ILE A 214 -27.27 13.84 -18.85
N GLU A 215 -27.94 14.75 -18.16
CA GLU A 215 -29.39 14.89 -18.17
C GLU A 215 -29.76 16.36 -18.46
N ASN A 216 -30.66 16.57 -19.40
CA ASN A 216 -31.10 17.90 -19.84
C ASN A 216 -29.92 18.85 -20.20
N GLY A 217 -28.86 18.32 -20.81
CA GLY A 217 -27.67 19.09 -21.21
C GLY A 217 -26.75 19.49 -20.04
N LYS A 218 -27.05 19.05 -18.81
CA LYS A 218 -26.20 19.27 -17.62
C LYS A 218 -25.47 17.99 -17.24
N ARG A 219 -24.23 18.12 -16.81
CA ARG A 219 -23.39 17.01 -16.35
C ARG A 219 -23.57 16.80 -14.85
N TYR A 220 -23.92 15.60 -14.47
CA TYR A 220 -24.08 15.15 -13.09
C TYR A 220 -23.04 14.10 -12.74
N GLY A 221 -22.52 14.11 -11.52
CA GLY A 221 -21.77 13.00 -10.97
C GLY A 221 -22.71 11.88 -10.52
N THR A 222 -22.24 10.64 -10.51
CA THR A 222 -22.99 9.48 -10.02
C THR A 222 -22.50 9.05 -8.63
N PRO A 223 -23.22 8.18 -7.92
CA PRO A 223 -22.72 7.56 -6.69
C PRO A 223 -21.37 6.86 -6.86
N LEU A 224 -21.07 6.31 -8.06
CA LEU A 224 -19.75 5.74 -8.36
C LEU A 224 -18.63 6.79 -8.23
N LEU A 225 -18.86 8.00 -8.70
CA LEU A 225 -17.88 9.08 -8.60
C LEU A 225 -17.64 9.48 -7.13
N LEU A 226 -18.70 9.59 -6.33
CA LEU A 226 -18.56 9.90 -4.91
C LEU A 226 -17.79 8.80 -4.18
N CYS A 227 -18.10 7.54 -4.49
CA CYS A 227 -17.39 6.39 -3.95
C CYS A 227 -15.89 6.45 -4.31
N LEU A 228 -15.56 6.70 -5.59
CA LEU A 228 -14.16 6.84 -6.03
C LEU A 228 -13.44 7.96 -5.28
N VAL A 229 -14.03 9.15 -5.21
CA VAL A 229 -13.43 10.29 -4.49
C VAL A 229 -13.20 9.95 -3.02
N PHE A 230 -14.14 9.24 -2.40
CA PHE A 230 -13.99 8.85 -1.00
C PHE A 230 -12.86 7.83 -0.81
N LEU A 231 -12.75 6.83 -1.69
CA LEU A 231 -11.67 5.85 -1.66
C LEU A 231 -10.29 6.52 -1.86
N GLU A 232 -10.18 7.45 -2.82
CA GLU A 232 -8.94 8.21 -3.04
C GLU A 232 -8.52 9.00 -1.80
N MET A 233 -9.49 9.62 -1.14
CA MET A 233 -9.21 10.34 0.10
C MET A 233 -8.73 9.42 1.22
N THR A 234 -9.36 8.26 1.37
CA THR A 234 -8.93 7.30 2.38
C THR A 234 -7.55 6.74 2.06
N ASP A 235 -7.23 6.53 0.78
CA ASP A 235 -5.89 6.09 0.37
C ASP A 235 -4.81 7.16 0.67
N ILE A 236 -5.12 8.45 0.48
CA ILE A 236 -4.23 9.54 0.89
C ILE A 236 -3.99 9.51 2.41
N LEU A 237 -5.03 9.28 3.22
CA LEU A 237 -4.87 9.17 4.67
C LEU A 237 -3.99 7.96 5.05
N PHE A 238 -4.18 6.82 4.41
CA PHE A 238 -3.37 5.63 4.63
C PHE A 238 -1.92 5.81 4.15
N ALA A 239 -1.68 6.57 3.08
CA ALA A 239 -0.34 6.87 2.61
C ALA A 239 0.48 7.68 3.62
N VAL A 240 -0.17 8.50 4.47
CA VAL A 240 0.51 9.23 5.56
C VAL A 240 1.16 8.28 6.57
N ASP A 241 0.60 7.11 6.77
CA ASP A 241 1.11 6.10 7.71
C ASP A 241 2.01 5.07 7.00
N SER A 242 1.62 4.60 5.81
CA SER A 242 2.33 3.54 5.10
C SER A 242 3.65 4.01 4.50
N VAL A 243 3.73 5.22 3.94
CA VAL A 243 4.98 5.73 3.35
C VAL A 243 6.07 5.91 4.38
N PRO A 244 5.87 6.54 5.56
CA PRO A 244 6.85 6.54 6.64
C PRO A 244 7.23 5.13 7.11
N ALA A 245 6.26 4.18 7.16
CA ALA A 245 6.54 2.81 7.58
C ALA A 245 7.55 2.11 6.66
N ILE A 246 7.43 2.28 5.34
CA ILE A 246 8.40 1.71 4.39
C ILE A 246 9.74 2.43 4.47
N PHE A 247 9.77 3.74 4.66
CA PHE A 247 11.01 4.47 4.93
C PHE A 247 11.68 4.04 6.25
N GLY A 248 10.94 3.48 7.18
CA GLY A 248 11.49 2.80 8.35
C GLY A 248 12.19 1.46 8.03
N VAL A 249 11.88 0.86 6.90
CA VAL A 249 12.53 -0.37 6.40
C VAL A 249 13.78 -0.03 5.61
N THR A 250 13.69 0.88 4.64
CA THR A 250 14.76 1.30 3.74
C THR A 250 14.67 2.78 3.42
N GLN A 251 15.83 3.43 3.23
CA GLN A 251 15.90 4.83 2.79
C GLN A 251 16.15 4.96 1.28
N GLU A 252 16.22 3.85 0.54
CA GLU A 252 16.40 3.85 -0.91
C GLU A 252 15.07 4.11 -1.64
N PRO A 253 14.89 5.28 -2.26
CA PRO A 253 13.60 5.66 -2.86
C PRO A 253 13.14 4.69 -3.96
N LEU A 254 14.08 4.08 -4.70
CA LEU A 254 13.77 3.10 -5.74
C LEU A 254 13.12 1.85 -5.14
N ILE A 255 13.62 1.37 -3.99
CA ILE A 255 13.07 0.21 -3.30
C ILE A 255 11.69 0.54 -2.73
N VAL A 256 11.57 1.70 -2.06
CA VAL A 256 10.29 2.20 -1.54
C VAL A 256 9.24 2.30 -2.64
N PHE A 257 9.61 2.91 -3.77
CA PHE A 257 8.71 3.09 -4.91
C PHE A 257 8.27 1.75 -5.51
N SER A 258 9.21 0.88 -5.84
CA SER A 258 8.90 -0.39 -6.50
C SER A 258 8.12 -1.35 -5.60
N SER A 259 8.47 -1.50 -4.32
CA SER A 259 7.75 -2.37 -3.39
C SER A 259 6.32 -1.92 -3.15
N ASN A 260 6.11 -0.60 -3.03
CA ASN A 260 4.78 0.01 -2.91
C ASN A 260 3.90 -0.25 -4.12
N ILE A 261 4.44 -0.01 -5.33
CA ILE A 261 3.67 -0.20 -6.57
C ILE A 261 3.27 -1.66 -6.75
N PHE A 262 4.15 -2.62 -6.49
CA PHE A 262 3.79 -4.03 -6.58
C PHE A 262 2.65 -4.42 -5.63
N ALA A 263 2.64 -3.91 -4.40
CA ALA A 263 1.55 -4.16 -3.46
C ALA A 263 0.23 -3.55 -3.95
N ILE A 264 0.26 -2.31 -4.48
CA ILE A 264 -0.95 -1.67 -5.03
C ILE A 264 -1.51 -2.43 -6.24
N LEU A 265 -0.67 -3.00 -7.11
CA LEU A 265 -1.13 -3.78 -8.25
C LEU A 265 -1.90 -5.03 -7.81
N GLY A 266 -1.51 -5.65 -6.71
CA GLY A 266 -2.21 -6.77 -6.09
C GLY A 266 -3.51 -6.41 -5.38
N LEU A 267 -3.66 -5.15 -4.96
CA LEU A 267 -4.73 -4.68 -4.07
C LEU A 267 -6.14 -5.05 -4.56
N ARG A 268 -6.41 -4.94 -5.87
CA ARG A 268 -7.74 -5.24 -6.43
C ARG A 268 -8.10 -6.72 -6.33
N SER A 269 -7.18 -7.60 -6.72
CA SER A 269 -7.42 -9.04 -6.65
C SER A 269 -7.53 -9.49 -5.20
N LEU A 270 -6.68 -8.95 -4.33
CA LEU A 270 -6.72 -9.20 -2.91
C LEU A 270 -8.04 -8.70 -2.28
N PHE A 271 -8.56 -7.54 -2.72
CA PHE A 271 -9.87 -7.06 -2.30
C PHE A 271 -10.98 -8.08 -2.58
N PHE A 272 -11.11 -8.58 -3.82
CA PHE A 272 -12.14 -9.57 -4.15
C PHE A 272 -11.92 -10.91 -3.45
N LEU A 273 -10.68 -11.28 -3.18
CA LEU A 273 -10.36 -12.48 -2.42
C LEU A 273 -10.79 -12.36 -0.95
N LEU A 274 -10.59 -11.19 -0.34
CA LEU A 274 -10.82 -10.95 1.08
C LEU A 274 -12.20 -10.38 1.39
N ALA A 275 -12.89 -9.74 0.44
CA ALA A 275 -14.17 -9.06 0.69
C ALA A 275 -15.23 -9.97 1.34
N GLY A 276 -15.20 -11.28 1.04
CA GLY A 276 -16.06 -12.26 1.68
C GLY A 276 -15.58 -12.78 3.05
N ALA A 277 -14.33 -12.51 3.42
CA ALA A 277 -13.66 -13.08 4.59
C ALA A 277 -13.09 -12.01 5.55
N VAL A 278 -13.32 -10.75 5.26
CA VAL A 278 -12.77 -9.60 6.00
C VAL A 278 -13.06 -9.70 7.50
N HIS A 279 -14.29 -10.09 7.88
CA HIS A 279 -14.70 -10.25 9.27
C HIS A 279 -13.97 -11.39 10.01
N LEU A 280 -13.31 -12.32 9.31
CA LEU A 280 -12.54 -13.40 9.92
C LEU A 280 -11.21 -12.90 10.50
N PHE A 281 -10.69 -11.77 10.03
CA PHE A 281 -9.36 -11.25 10.40
C PHE A 281 -9.41 -10.11 11.43
N HIS A 282 -10.34 -10.18 12.39
CA HIS A 282 -10.59 -9.11 13.36
C HIS A 282 -9.39 -8.75 14.26
N LEU A 283 -8.42 -9.66 14.45
CA LEU A 283 -7.20 -9.40 15.22
C LEU A 283 -6.07 -8.81 14.38
N LEU A 284 -6.21 -8.75 13.04
CA LEU A 284 -5.16 -8.23 12.15
C LEU A 284 -4.84 -6.77 12.47
N LYS A 285 -5.82 -5.96 12.81
CA LYS A 285 -5.68 -4.59 13.29
C LYS A 285 -4.67 -4.45 14.44
N TYR A 286 -4.73 -5.36 15.41
CA TYR A 286 -3.77 -5.37 16.53
C TYR A 286 -2.37 -5.76 16.08
N GLY A 287 -2.26 -6.73 15.16
CA GLY A 287 -0.99 -7.10 14.55
C GLY A 287 -0.34 -5.92 13.80
N LEU A 288 -1.12 -5.22 12.98
CA LEU A 288 -0.65 -4.03 12.26
C LEU A 288 -0.28 -2.90 13.22
N SER A 289 -1.06 -2.67 14.28
CA SER A 289 -0.72 -1.70 15.31
C SER A 289 0.64 -1.98 15.95
N VAL A 290 0.92 -3.24 16.30
CA VAL A 290 2.22 -3.66 16.84
C VAL A 290 3.34 -3.48 15.82
N VAL A 291 3.11 -3.80 14.56
CA VAL A 291 4.10 -3.58 13.47
C VAL A 291 4.42 -2.11 13.31
N LEU A 292 3.41 -1.22 13.26
CA LEU A 292 3.62 0.23 13.15
C LEU A 292 4.43 0.78 14.33
N ILE A 293 4.08 0.38 15.57
CA ILE A 293 4.84 0.76 16.76
C ILE A 293 6.28 0.25 16.68
N PHE A 294 6.49 -1.01 16.28
CA PHE A 294 7.82 -1.58 16.12
C PHE A 294 8.66 -0.81 15.08
N VAL A 295 8.10 -0.54 13.89
CA VAL A 295 8.80 0.21 12.84
C VAL A 295 9.10 1.64 13.29
N GLY A 296 8.16 2.30 13.96
CA GLY A 296 8.36 3.62 14.54
C GLY A 296 9.47 3.66 15.59
N LEU A 297 9.51 2.69 16.51
CA LEU A 297 10.58 2.52 17.48
C LEU A 297 11.92 2.20 16.81
N LYS A 298 11.91 1.38 15.74
CA LYS A 298 13.10 1.08 14.95
C LYS A 298 13.69 2.36 14.36
N MET A 299 12.88 3.22 13.75
CA MET A 299 13.33 4.49 13.18
C MET A 299 13.86 5.45 14.26
N ALA A 300 13.11 5.65 15.32
CA ALA A 300 13.41 6.68 16.32
C ALA A 300 14.54 6.27 17.27
N TRP A 301 14.68 4.98 17.57
CA TRP A 301 15.52 4.54 18.69
C TRP A 301 16.30 3.23 18.48
N LEU A 302 15.66 2.13 18.03
CA LEU A 302 16.33 0.82 17.97
C LEU A 302 17.54 0.79 17.05
N ASN A 303 17.52 1.55 15.94
CA ASN A 303 18.67 1.65 15.02
C ASN A 303 19.94 2.08 15.74
N SER A 304 19.85 2.95 16.74
CA SER A 304 21.04 3.44 17.49
C SER A 304 21.71 2.35 18.32
N PHE A 305 20.99 1.33 18.79
CA PHE A 305 21.57 0.18 19.51
C PHE A 305 22.29 -0.81 18.58
N PHE A 306 22.00 -0.77 17.28
CA PHE A 306 22.59 -1.66 16.28
C PHE A 306 23.52 -0.90 15.31
N ASN A 307 24.35 0.04 15.85
CA ASN A 307 25.28 0.84 15.08
C ASN A 307 24.66 1.58 13.90
N GLY A 308 23.42 2.05 14.06
CA GLY A 308 22.68 2.79 13.04
C GLY A 308 21.76 1.93 12.15
N HIS A 309 21.88 0.60 12.19
CA HIS A 309 21.11 -0.29 11.32
C HIS A 309 20.60 -1.53 12.04
N PHE A 310 19.30 -1.57 12.29
CA PHE A 310 18.65 -2.77 12.80
C PHE A 310 18.67 -3.88 11.71
N PRO A 311 19.02 -5.14 12.06
CA PRO A 311 19.13 -6.22 11.07
C PRO A 311 17.83 -6.44 10.30
N ILE A 312 17.89 -6.34 8.95
CA ILE A 312 16.71 -6.43 8.09
C ILE A 312 16.00 -7.79 8.18
N LEU A 313 16.75 -8.87 8.29
CA LEU A 313 16.18 -10.22 8.48
C LEU A 313 15.37 -10.32 9.77
N LEU A 314 15.85 -9.71 10.86
CA LEU A 314 15.13 -9.69 12.12
C LEU A 314 13.87 -8.83 12.01
N SER A 315 13.95 -7.67 11.32
CA SER A 315 12.77 -6.85 11.02
C SER A 315 11.72 -7.64 10.26
N LEU A 316 12.11 -8.31 9.19
CA LEU A 316 11.21 -9.15 8.37
C LEU A 316 10.60 -10.29 9.21
N ALA A 317 11.41 -10.97 10.01
CA ALA A 317 10.93 -12.06 10.87
C ALA A 317 9.91 -11.57 11.92
N ILE A 318 10.14 -10.39 12.53
CA ILE A 318 9.21 -9.79 13.49
C ILE A 318 7.90 -9.42 12.77
N ILE A 319 7.97 -8.76 11.63
CA ILE A 319 6.78 -8.34 10.85
C ILE A 319 5.96 -9.57 10.47
N LEU A 320 6.58 -10.57 9.82
CA LEU A 320 5.90 -11.80 9.40
C LEU A 320 5.36 -12.58 10.60
N GLY A 321 6.11 -12.64 11.70
CA GLY A 321 5.70 -13.34 12.93
C GLY A 321 4.48 -12.70 13.57
N VAL A 322 4.45 -11.37 13.69
CA VAL A 322 3.34 -10.63 14.29
C VAL A 322 2.09 -10.72 13.41
N ILE A 323 2.23 -10.52 12.09
CA ILE A 323 1.11 -10.60 11.14
C ILE A 323 0.58 -12.04 11.08
N GLY A 324 1.48 -13.03 10.94
CA GLY A 324 1.09 -14.44 10.92
C GLY A 324 0.39 -14.87 12.20
N ALA A 325 0.90 -14.47 13.36
CA ALA A 325 0.26 -14.74 14.65
C ALA A 325 -1.14 -14.11 14.73
N SER A 326 -1.32 -12.86 14.28
CA SER A 326 -2.63 -12.18 14.31
C SER A 326 -3.64 -12.84 13.38
N ILE A 327 -3.21 -13.33 12.22
CA ILE A 327 -4.07 -14.11 11.28
C ILE A 327 -4.46 -15.44 11.93
N VAL A 328 -3.49 -16.21 12.42
CA VAL A 328 -3.76 -17.51 13.06
C VAL A 328 -4.67 -17.35 14.27
N LEU A 329 -4.41 -16.38 15.14
CA LEU A 329 -5.26 -16.11 16.29
C LEU A 329 -6.68 -15.68 15.90
N SER A 330 -6.84 -14.89 14.84
CA SER A 330 -8.17 -14.53 14.30
C SER A 330 -8.95 -15.76 13.84
N LEU A 331 -8.29 -16.74 13.23
CA LEU A 331 -8.94 -17.97 12.75
C LEU A 331 -9.24 -18.94 13.89
N VAL A 332 -8.36 -19.02 14.89
CA VAL A 332 -8.54 -19.91 16.06
C VAL A 332 -9.60 -19.37 17.03
N PHE A 333 -9.68 -18.05 17.19
CA PHE A 333 -10.63 -17.37 18.06
C PHE A 333 -11.58 -16.48 17.25
N PRO A 334 -12.52 -17.08 16.47
CA PRO A 334 -13.42 -16.28 15.66
C PRO A 334 -14.29 -15.37 16.54
N LYS A 335 -14.47 -14.13 16.12
CA LYS A 335 -15.41 -13.19 16.74
C LYS A 335 -16.82 -13.79 16.61
N LYS A 336 -17.54 -13.97 17.73
CA LYS A 336 -18.95 -14.37 17.66
C LYS A 336 -19.72 -13.32 16.85
N PRO A 337 -20.64 -13.72 15.96
CA PRO A 337 -21.54 -12.76 15.34
C PRO A 337 -22.24 -12.00 16.47
N ASP A 338 -22.19 -10.66 16.41
CA ASP A 338 -23.02 -9.85 17.32
C ASP A 338 -24.48 -10.29 17.05
N GLU A 339 -25.20 -10.70 18.09
CA GLU A 339 -26.61 -10.99 18.00
C GLU A 339 -27.28 -9.72 17.43
N GLU A 340 -27.84 -9.79 16.21
CA GLU A 340 -28.66 -8.72 15.70
C GLU A 340 -29.69 -8.36 16.77
N PRO A 341 -29.83 -7.08 17.16
CA PRO A 341 -30.90 -6.72 18.06
C PRO A 341 -32.22 -7.13 17.38
N ALA A 342 -32.96 -8.04 18.03
CA ALA A 342 -34.26 -8.46 17.58
C ALA A 342 -35.12 -7.20 17.36
N VAL A 343 -35.53 -6.96 16.10
CA VAL A 343 -36.43 -5.90 15.68
C VAL A 343 -37.86 -6.24 16.15
#